data_360f99a541608a56faa772c2472e81ef
#
_entry.id   360f99a541608a56faa772c2472e81ef
#
_cell.length_a   1.000
_cell.length_b   1.000
_cell.length_c   1.000
_cell.angle_alpha   90.00
_cell.angle_beta   90.00
_cell.angle_gamma   90.00
#
_symmetry.space_group_name_H-M   'P 1'
#
loop_
_entity.id
_entity.type
_entity.pdbx_description
1 polymer ?
#
loop_
_entity_poly.entity_id
_entity_poly.type
_entity_poly.pdbx_seq_one_letter_code
_entity_poly.pdbx_strand_id
1 'polypeptide(L)'
;MEANIIKRIILESLITPPRWGSKHTEIRNIKKGFPLHISSSKEGQKLIDKLIKVLINDGWLLCKKSTGELHVSLNPHMKKEIMKFLK
;
A
#
# COMPACT_ATOMS: atom_id res chain seq x y z
N MET A 1 6.09 -2.45 -15.70
CA MET A 1 5.67 -1.24 -14.99
C MET A 1 6.67 -0.92 -13.89
N GLU A 2 6.95 0.33 -13.71
CA GLU A 2 7.95 0.79 -12.77
C GLU A 2 7.52 0.62 -11.32
N ALA A 3 8.43 0.09 -10.48
CA ALA A 3 8.14 -0.16 -9.07
C ALA A 3 7.73 1.12 -8.31
N ASN A 4 8.36 2.25 -8.62
CA ASN A 4 8.06 3.51 -7.95
C ASN A 4 6.64 4.02 -8.24
N ILE A 5 6.13 3.76 -9.44
CA ILE A 5 4.76 4.12 -9.79
C ILE A 5 3.77 3.29 -8.96
N ILE A 6 4.05 1.98 -8.84
CA ILE A 6 3.19 1.10 -8.04
C ILE A 6 3.22 1.49 -6.56
N LYS A 7 4.41 1.77 -6.01
CA LYS A 7 4.54 2.23 -4.63
C LYS A 7 3.76 3.52 -4.38
N ARG A 8 3.85 4.46 -5.33
CA ARG A 8 3.13 5.74 -5.23
C ARG A 8 1.63 5.52 -5.15
N ILE A 9 1.09 4.67 -6.02
CA ILE A 9 -0.35 4.39 -6.02
C ILE A 9 -0.77 3.75 -4.70
N ILE A 10 0.02 2.80 -4.19
CA ILE A 10 -0.25 2.16 -2.88
C ILE A 10 -0.31 3.22 -1.79
N LEU A 11 0.71 4.06 -1.71
CA LEU A 11 0.80 5.06 -0.64
C LEU A 11 -0.27 6.13 -0.76
N GLU A 12 -0.57 6.58 -1.96
CA GLU A 12 -1.63 7.58 -2.18
C GLU A 12 -3.00 7.03 -1.79
N SER A 13 -3.25 5.74 -2.03
CA SER A 13 -4.53 5.13 -1.63
C SER A 13 -4.69 5.05 -0.12
N LEU A 14 -3.58 5.13 0.63
CA LEU A 14 -3.60 5.10 2.09
C LEU A 14 -3.55 6.50 2.70
N ILE A 15 -3.35 7.54 1.89
CA ILE A 15 -3.34 8.92 2.36
C ILE A 15 -4.73 9.55 2.19
N THR A 16 -5.50 9.12 1.20
CA THR A 16 -6.83 9.68 0.93
C THR A 16 -7.88 8.58 0.89
N PRO A 17 -8.66 8.38 1.99
CA PRO A 17 -8.57 9.07 3.29
C PRO A 17 -7.34 8.62 4.09
N PRO A 18 -6.84 9.46 5.02
CA PRO A 18 -5.62 9.12 5.76
C PRO A 18 -5.77 7.87 6.62
N ARG A 19 -4.82 6.95 6.47
CA ARG A 19 -4.81 5.69 7.23
C ARG A 19 -3.46 5.48 7.89
N TRP A 20 -3.25 6.25 8.95
CA TRP A 20 -2.02 6.18 9.74
C TRP A 20 -2.23 5.36 11.01
N GLY A 21 -1.24 4.54 11.35
CA GLY A 21 -1.24 3.83 12.62
C GLY A 21 -2.38 2.83 12.76
N SER A 22 -3.27 3.06 13.70
CA SER A 22 -4.39 2.14 13.98
C SER A 22 -5.49 2.15 12.93
N LYS A 23 -5.47 3.09 12.00
CA LYS A 23 -6.48 3.19 10.93
C LYS A 23 -6.10 2.33 9.74
N HIS A 24 -6.10 1.02 9.92
CA HIS A 24 -5.72 0.08 8.86
C HIS A 24 -6.90 -0.25 7.93
N THR A 25 -6.57 -0.73 6.74
CA THR A 25 -7.54 -1.16 5.75
C THR A 25 -7.09 -2.47 5.10
N GLU A 26 -8.02 -3.18 4.51
CA GLU A 26 -7.72 -4.41 3.79
C GLU A 26 -6.96 -4.13 2.50
N ILE A 27 -6.09 -5.06 2.11
CA ILE A 27 -5.30 -4.93 0.89
C ILE A 27 -6.19 -4.79 -0.36
N ARG A 28 -7.34 -5.47 -0.41
CA ARG A 28 -8.25 -5.35 -1.56
C ARG A 28 -8.73 -3.91 -1.79
N ASN A 29 -8.82 -3.11 -0.72
CA ASN A 29 -9.21 -1.70 -0.87
C ASN A 29 -8.10 -0.88 -1.53
N ILE A 30 -6.84 -1.27 -1.33
CA ILE A 30 -5.71 -0.64 -2.02
C ILE A 30 -5.77 -0.99 -3.51
N LYS A 31 -6.07 -2.23 -3.83
CA LYS A 31 -6.14 -2.70 -5.22
C LYS A 31 -7.21 -1.95 -6.02
N LYS A 32 -8.29 -1.52 -5.36
CA LYS A 32 -9.34 -0.71 -6.02
C LYS A 32 -8.84 0.65 -6.50
N GLY A 33 -7.75 1.16 -5.92
CA GLY A 33 -7.14 2.40 -6.35
C GLY A 33 -6.30 2.31 -7.61
N PHE A 34 -6.07 1.08 -8.11
CA PHE A 34 -5.28 0.87 -9.32
C PHE A 34 -6.14 0.87 -10.57
N PRO A 35 -5.56 1.27 -11.72
CA PRO A 35 -6.25 1.10 -13.00
C PRO A 35 -6.64 -0.36 -13.20
N LEU A 36 -7.81 -0.57 -13.81
CA LEU A 36 -8.36 -1.91 -13.96
C LEU A 36 -7.43 -2.86 -14.74
N HIS A 37 -6.75 -2.34 -15.77
CA HIS A 37 -5.85 -3.16 -16.57
C HIS A 37 -4.65 -3.69 -15.76
N ILE A 38 -4.34 -3.07 -14.62
CA ILE A 38 -3.30 -3.54 -13.72
C ILE A 38 -3.90 -4.51 -12.69
N SER A 39 -4.96 -4.07 -12.01
CA SER A 39 -5.54 -4.86 -10.91
C SER A 39 -6.25 -6.13 -11.38
N SER A 40 -6.67 -6.20 -12.64
CA SER A 40 -7.33 -7.38 -13.19
C SER A 40 -6.38 -8.41 -13.79
N SER A 41 -5.11 -8.06 -14.02
CA SER A 41 -4.13 -9.00 -14.56
C SER A 41 -3.41 -9.73 -13.44
N LYS A 42 -3.02 -11.00 -13.70
CA LYS A 42 -2.26 -11.78 -12.71
C LYS A 42 -0.91 -11.14 -12.42
N GLU A 43 -0.24 -10.64 -13.46
CA GLU A 43 1.06 -9.97 -13.30
C GLU A 43 0.94 -8.71 -12.48
N GLY A 44 -0.09 -7.90 -12.75
CA GLY A 44 -0.34 -6.68 -11.98
C GLY A 44 -0.62 -6.97 -10.52
N GLN A 45 -1.46 -7.96 -10.24
CA GLN A 45 -1.77 -8.35 -8.87
C GLN A 45 -0.54 -8.86 -8.12
N LYS A 46 0.29 -9.66 -8.77
CA LYS A 46 1.53 -10.15 -8.17
C LYS A 46 2.49 -9.01 -7.86
N LEU A 47 2.58 -8.03 -8.76
CA LEU A 47 3.45 -6.88 -8.56
C LEU A 47 2.96 -6.01 -7.40
N ILE A 48 1.66 -5.78 -7.32
CA ILE A 48 1.07 -5.03 -6.20
C ILE A 48 1.38 -5.74 -4.88
N ASP A 49 1.13 -7.04 -4.81
CA ASP A 49 1.38 -7.82 -3.60
C ASP A 49 2.86 -7.81 -3.21
N LYS A 50 3.74 -7.92 -4.19
CA LYS A 50 5.19 -7.88 -3.96
C LYS A 50 5.61 -6.54 -3.36
N LEU A 51 5.11 -5.43 -3.92
CA LEU A 51 5.51 -4.10 -3.45
C LEU A 51 4.89 -3.73 -2.12
N ILE A 52 3.70 -4.26 -1.82
CA ILE A 52 3.15 -4.12 -0.47
C ILE A 52 4.09 -4.78 0.55
N LYS A 53 4.58 -5.98 0.25
CA LYS A 53 5.54 -6.68 1.13
C LYS A 53 6.84 -5.90 1.28
N VAL A 54 7.34 -5.32 0.18
CA VAL A 54 8.54 -4.48 0.22
C VAL A 54 8.33 -3.30 1.16
N LEU A 55 7.19 -2.62 1.04
CA LEU A 55 6.89 -1.46 1.90
C LEU A 55 6.72 -1.86 3.36
N ILE A 56 6.16 -3.04 3.64
CA ILE A 56 6.09 -3.57 5.00
C ILE A 56 7.49 -3.85 5.54
N ASN A 57 8.33 -4.50 4.76
CA ASN A 57 9.70 -4.82 5.17
C ASN A 57 10.55 -3.57 5.39
N ASP A 58 10.32 -2.54 4.61
CA ASP A 58 11.03 -1.26 4.75
C ASP A 58 10.49 -0.42 5.90
N GLY A 59 9.42 -0.86 6.53
CA GLY A 59 8.83 -0.18 7.68
C GLY A 59 7.90 0.98 7.32
N TRP A 60 7.60 1.19 6.04
CA TRP A 60 6.69 2.26 5.63
C TRP A 60 5.23 1.90 5.86
N LEU A 61 4.90 0.60 5.81
CA LEU A 61 3.56 0.11 6.12
C LEU A 61 3.59 -0.75 7.37
N LEU A 62 2.58 -0.58 8.20
CA LEU A 62 2.30 -1.48 9.30
C LEU A 62 1.31 -2.53 8.81
N CYS A 63 1.44 -3.74 9.33
CA CYS A 63 0.67 -4.88 8.88
C CYS A 63 -0.02 -5.53 10.07
N LYS A 64 -1.30 -5.83 9.93
CA LYS A 64 -2.07 -6.51 10.96
C LYS A 64 -2.93 -7.58 10.32
N LYS A 65 -2.89 -8.78 10.88
CA LYS A 65 -3.75 -9.86 10.44
C LYS A 65 -5.04 -9.83 11.25
N SER A 66 -6.17 -9.80 10.56
CA SER A 66 -7.48 -9.76 11.22
C SER A 66 -8.46 -10.65 10.45
N THR A 67 -9.08 -11.62 11.14
CA THR A 67 -10.07 -12.54 10.57
C THR A 67 -9.62 -13.19 9.26
N GLY A 68 -8.34 -13.59 9.21
CA GLY A 68 -7.77 -14.25 8.03
C GLY A 68 -7.36 -13.33 6.90
N GLU A 69 -7.57 -12.02 7.03
CA GLU A 69 -7.17 -11.05 6.03
C GLU A 69 -6.05 -10.16 6.53
N LEU A 70 -5.22 -9.72 5.60
CA LEU A 70 -4.12 -8.81 5.89
C LEU A 70 -4.59 -7.37 5.76
N HIS A 71 -4.40 -6.59 6.82
CA HIS A 71 -4.71 -5.17 6.87
C HIS A 71 -3.41 -4.38 6.95
N VAL A 72 -3.37 -3.24 6.30
CA VAL A 72 -2.19 -2.37 6.30
C VAL A 72 -2.58 -0.93 6.62
N SER A 73 -1.59 -0.20 7.14
CA SER A 73 -1.71 1.23 7.39
C SER A 73 -0.36 1.88 7.20
N LEU A 74 -0.34 3.20 7.07
CA LEU A 74 0.91 3.95 6.98
C LEU A 74 1.56 4.02 8.37
N ASN A 75 2.87 3.82 8.42
CA ASN A 75 3.62 3.91 9.66
C ASN A 75 3.90 5.38 10.01
N PRO A 76 3.33 5.90 11.12
CA PRO A 76 3.55 7.31 11.51
C PRO A 76 5.01 7.65 11.73
N HIS A 77 5.83 6.68 12.14
CA HIS A 77 7.26 6.89 12.35
C HIS A 77 8.01 7.16 11.05
N MET A 78 7.42 6.79 9.92
CA MET A 78 8.03 6.98 8.60
C MET A 78 7.33 8.09 7.80
N LYS A 79 6.54 8.90 8.47
CA LYS A 79 5.75 9.95 7.81
C LYS A 79 6.61 10.88 6.96
N LYS A 80 7.74 11.32 7.49
CA LYS A 80 8.63 12.23 6.77
C LYS A 80 9.13 11.64 5.46
N GLU A 81 9.57 10.39 5.50
CA GLU A 81 10.08 9.67 4.34
C GLU A 81 8.98 9.43 3.31
N ILE A 82 7.80 9.01 3.78
CA ILE A 82 6.66 8.74 2.91
C ILE A 82 6.22 10.01 2.19
N MET A 83 6.04 11.10 2.93
CA MET A 83 5.60 12.36 2.35
C MET A 83 6.62 12.93 1.38
N LYS A 84 7.92 12.76 1.68
CA LYS A 84 8.99 13.18 0.77
C LYS A 84 8.94 12.40 -0.53
N PHE A 85 8.67 11.11 -0.46
CA PHE A 85 8.54 10.26 -1.65
C PHE A 85 7.36 10.69 -2.52
N LEU A 86 6.26 11.09 -1.89
CA LEU A 86 5.02 11.46 -2.60
C LEU A 86 5.03 12.90 -3.14
N LYS A 87 6.01 13.66 -2.77
CA LYS A 87 6.13 15.06 -3.17
C LYS A 87 6.28 15.27 -4.67
#